data_de2c5003bc691573d3159076493ad072
#
_entry.id   de2c5003bc691573d3159076493ad072
#
_cell.length_a   1.000
_cell.length_b   1.000
_cell.length_c   1.000
_cell.angle_alpha   90.00
_cell.angle_beta   90.00
_cell.angle_gamma   90.00
#
_symmetry.space_group_name_H-M   'P 1'
#
loop_
_entity.id
_entity.type
_entity.pdbx_description
1 polymer ?
#
loop_
_entity_poly.entity_id
_entity_poly.type
_entity_poly.pdbx_seq_one_letter_code
_entity_poly.pdbx_strand_id
1 'polypeptide(L)'
;MENKKSIPPVPAAAELPPEQTADHKPYDDGFAPFFAEIQKKPQYDSARIEKAYSLARSAHEGQFRRSGEPYIMHPVAVAKILFQLGMDNECIIGALLHDVVEDTPYDIDYITREFGPEVALLVDGVTKLGQIPLSTREEVQAENIRKMFMAMNRDVRVIIIKLADRLHNMRTAKFWPPYKQREKSLETLEIYAPIAHRLGIRAIKEELEDLAIFYLDPIAYKEIEQNLRLKQVEGERFLADIKTQIRAKLEPIMKNVQITSRVKSVHGIFRKVYIKGKDFEQIFDIYAVRIIVDSMIDCYNALGIVHDMFTPLPGRFKDYISTPKPNMYQSLHTTVLGPGGIPFEIQIRTWDMHRTAEYGIAAHWKYKLGKGGKDSIDNRLEWIHKMLETGEASTNAEDLVRNIKGDLSSDEIFVFTPNGDIKTLPSGATVIDFAYAIHSAVGNRMTGAKVNGKIVPITYKLKTGEICEVLTSNQPGKGPSRDLSLIHI
;
A
#
# COMPACT_ATOMS: atom_id res chain seq x y z
N MET A 1 -46.51 19.95 -37.74
CA MET A 1 -45.71 21.13 -37.37
C MET A 1 -44.79 20.69 -36.25
N GLU A 2 -43.63 20.20 -36.62
CA GLU A 2 -42.59 19.70 -35.67
C GLU A 2 -41.60 20.83 -35.31
N ASN A 3 -41.52 21.14 -34.06
CA ASN A 3 -40.61 22.13 -33.51
C ASN A 3 -39.20 21.57 -33.37
N LYS A 4 -38.33 21.80 -34.34
CA LYS A 4 -36.90 21.59 -34.24
C LYS A 4 -36.27 22.61 -33.29
N LYS A 5 -35.89 22.20 -32.08
CA LYS A 5 -35.03 22.97 -31.22
C LYS A 5 -33.60 22.95 -31.75
N SER A 6 -33.12 24.08 -32.18
CA SER A 6 -31.74 24.34 -32.60
C SER A 6 -30.77 24.19 -31.44
N ILE A 7 -29.73 23.38 -31.65
CA ILE A 7 -28.57 23.21 -30.75
C ILE A 7 -27.70 24.47 -30.88
N PRO A 8 -27.30 25.14 -29.79
CA PRO A 8 -26.41 26.29 -29.88
C PRO A 8 -25.00 25.86 -30.34
N PRO A 9 -24.27 26.74 -31.04
CA PRO A 9 -22.95 26.44 -31.58
C PRO A 9 -21.92 26.26 -30.46
N VAL A 10 -21.02 25.29 -30.64
CA VAL A 10 -19.84 25.04 -29.80
C VAL A 10 -18.95 26.30 -29.83
N PRO A 11 -18.50 26.85 -28.71
CA PRO A 11 -17.57 27.98 -28.71
C PRO A 11 -16.24 27.56 -29.34
N ALA A 12 -15.73 28.42 -30.20
CA ALA A 12 -14.44 28.27 -30.89
C ALA A 12 -13.30 28.05 -29.88
N ALA A 13 -12.35 27.22 -30.31
CA ALA A 13 -11.13 26.92 -29.56
C ALA A 13 -10.44 28.23 -29.12
N ALA A 14 -10.19 28.38 -27.83
CA ALA A 14 -9.40 29.48 -27.30
C ALA A 14 -8.00 29.41 -27.90
N GLU A 15 -7.57 30.51 -28.50
CA GLU A 15 -6.22 30.72 -29.01
C GLU A 15 -5.21 30.47 -27.92
N LEU A 16 -4.16 29.70 -28.24
CA LEU A 16 -3.00 29.50 -27.39
C LEU A 16 -2.35 30.88 -27.11
N PRO A 17 -1.97 31.19 -25.87
CA PRO A 17 -1.25 32.42 -25.59
C PRO A 17 0.11 32.42 -26.34
N PRO A 18 0.59 33.59 -26.77
CA PRO A 18 1.82 33.71 -27.56
C PRO A 18 3.01 33.17 -26.75
N GLU A 19 3.94 32.52 -27.46
CA GLU A 19 5.25 32.09 -26.95
C GLU A 19 5.91 33.25 -26.17
N GLN A 20 5.86 33.15 -24.86
CA GLN A 20 6.73 33.95 -24.02
C GLN A 20 8.12 33.30 -24.06
N THR A 21 9.05 33.94 -24.77
CA THR A 21 10.48 33.72 -24.60
C THR A 21 10.85 34.09 -23.17
N ALA A 22 10.71 33.15 -22.25
CA ALA A 22 11.09 33.34 -20.86
C ALA A 22 12.62 33.28 -20.75
N ASP A 23 13.20 34.34 -20.20
CA ASP A 23 14.56 34.33 -19.65
C ASP A 23 14.79 33.06 -18.84
N HIS A 24 15.59 32.12 -19.37
CA HIS A 24 15.92 30.86 -18.70
C HIS A 24 16.88 31.12 -17.53
N LYS A 25 16.35 31.52 -16.38
CA LYS A 25 17.03 31.20 -15.13
C LYS A 25 17.12 29.65 -15.04
N PRO A 26 18.30 29.09 -14.72
CA PRO A 26 18.42 27.66 -14.59
C PRO A 26 17.43 27.17 -13.53
N TYR A 27 16.46 26.40 -13.97
CA TYR A 27 15.42 25.83 -13.08
C TYR A 27 16.11 24.82 -12.15
N ASP A 28 15.95 24.99 -10.83
CA ASP A 28 16.42 24.02 -9.87
C ASP A 28 15.50 22.78 -9.94
N ASP A 29 15.97 21.72 -10.56
CA ASP A 29 15.24 20.45 -10.71
C ASP A 29 15.28 19.58 -9.43
N GLY A 30 15.94 20.06 -8.37
CA GLY A 30 16.07 19.38 -7.10
C GLY A 30 17.06 18.21 -7.09
N PHE A 31 17.82 18.00 -8.19
CA PHE A 31 18.79 16.91 -8.25
C PHE A 31 20.02 17.18 -7.39
N ALA A 32 20.57 18.40 -7.41
CA ALA A 32 21.80 18.71 -6.68
C ALA A 32 21.72 18.42 -5.16
N PRO A 33 20.68 18.85 -4.41
CA PRO A 33 20.55 18.49 -3.01
C PRO A 33 20.31 16.99 -2.80
N PHE A 34 19.57 16.33 -3.69
CA PHE A 34 19.34 14.90 -3.67
C PHE A 34 20.63 14.12 -3.89
N PHE A 35 21.45 14.54 -4.87
CA PHE A 35 22.74 13.92 -5.17
C PHE A 35 23.74 14.05 -4.00
N ALA A 36 23.75 15.20 -3.34
CA ALA A 36 24.55 15.38 -2.14
C ALA A 36 24.17 14.42 -0.98
N GLU A 37 22.90 14.03 -0.88
CA GLU A 37 22.47 12.99 0.07
C GLU A 37 22.91 11.59 -0.35
N ILE A 38 22.90 11.27 -1.64
CA ILE A 38 23.39 10.00 -2.19
C ILE A 38 24.87 9.83 -1.90
N GLN A 39 25.68 10.87 -2.16
CA GLN A 39 27.13 10.83 -1.94
C GLN A 39 27.55 10.56 -0.48
N LYS A 40 26.68 10.92 0.48
CA LYS A 40 26.94 10.62 1.91
C LYS A 40 26.74 9.14 2.27
N LYS A 41 26.17 8.34 1.36
CA LYS A 41 25.83 6.94 1.62
C LYS A 41 26.66 6.01 0.73
N PRO A 42 27.67 5.32 1.26
CA PRO A 42 28.65 4.56 0.47
C PRO A 42 28.06 3.35 -0.27
N GLN A 43 26.84 2.94 0.06
CA GLN A 43 26.16 1.84 -0.63
C GLN A 43 25.61 2.24 -2.01
N TYR A 44 25.59 3.52 -2.35
CA TYR A 44 25.10 4.00 -3.65
C TYR A 44 26.26 4.34 -4.58
N ASP A 45 26.16 3.89 -5.84
CA ASP A 45 27.06 4.24 -6.93
C ASP A 45 26.68 5.61 -7.50
N SER A 46 27.21 6.67 -6.89
CA SER A 46 26.89 8.04 -7.27
C SER A 46 27.24 8.35 -8.72
N ALA A 47 28.32 7.77 -9.26
CA ALA A 47 28.74 8.02 -10.64
C ALA A 47 27.74 7.44 -11.66
N ARG A 48 27.23 6.22 -11.43
CA ARG A 48 26.19 5.63 -12.29
C ARG A 48 24.87 6.38 -12.19
N ILE A 49 24.50 6.85 -11.00
CA ILE A 49 23.27 7.63 -10.78
C ILE A 49 23.37 8.98 -11.48
N GLU A 50 24.51 9.67 -11.39
CA GLU A 50 24.76 10.93 -12.10
C GLU A 50 24.73 10.77 -13.62
N LYS A 51 25.29 9.66 -14.15
CA LYS A 51 25.20 9.30 -15.56
C LYS A 51 23.76 9.13 -16.01
N ALA A 52 22.94 8.42 -15.21
CA ALA A 52 21.52 8.20 -15.51
C ALA A 52 20.71 9.52 -15.50
N TYR A 53 20.96 10.38 -14.53
CA TYR A 53 20.35 11.71 -14.48
C TYR A 53 20.75 12.56 -15.70
N SER A 54 22.03 12.57 -16.08
CA SER A 54 22.52 13.34 -17.22
C SER A 54 21.87 12.88 -18.53
N LEU A 55 21.70 11.56 -18.71
CA LEU A 55 20.98 11.01 -19.86
C LEU A 55 19.50 11.42 -19.83
N ALA A 56 18.81 11.23 -18.70
CA ALA A 56 17.40 11.57 -18.58
C ALA A 56 17.15 13.07 -18.82
N ARG A 57 18.01 13.95 -18.29
CA ARG A 57 17.94 15.40 -18.49
C ARG A 57 18.10 15.77 -19.97
N SER A 58 19.09 15.21 -20.64
CA SER A 58 19.31 15.45 -22.07
C SER A 58 18.17 14.88 -22.92
N ALA A 59 17.67 13.69 -22.59
CA ALA A 59 16.59 13.04 -23.33
C ALA A 59 15.25 13.80 -23.26
N HIS A 60 14.97 14.44 -22.13
CA HIS A 60 13.75 15.24 -21.91
C HIS A 60 13.96 16.75 -22.08
N GLU A 61 15.07 17.17 -22.73
CA GLU A 61 15.33 18.58 -22.97
C GLU A 61 14.22 19.20 -23.83
N GLY A 62 13.70 20.36 -23.41
CA GLY A 62 12.57 21.03 -24.07
C GLY A 62 11.20 20.43 -23.79
N GLN A 63 11.09 19.37 -23.02
CA GLN A 63 9.81 18.82 -22.59
C GLN A 63 9.36 19.44 -21.26
N PHE A 64 8.07 19.75 -21.15
CA PHE A 64 7.47 20.37 -19.98
C PHE A 64 6.24 19.58 -19.52
N ARG A 65 6.04 19.53 -18.23
CA ARG A 65 4.81 18.98 -17.63
C ARG A 65 3.65 19.99 -17.76
N ARG A 66 2.44 19.55 -17.51
CA ARG A 66 1.24 20.45 -17.47
C ARG A 66 1.34 21.52 -16.39
N SER A 67 2.18 21.37 -15.40
CA SER A 67 2.51 22.37 -14.39
C SER A 67 3.38 23.52 -14.93
N GLY A 68 3.93 23.38 -16.14
CA GLY A 68 4.93 24.30 -16.73
C GLY A 68 6.37 24.01 -16.27
N GLU A 69 6.59 23.02 -15.42
CA GLU A 69 7.91 22.61 -14.94
C GLU A 69 8.62 21.72 -15.97
N PRO A 70 9.97 21.76 -16.07
CA PRO A 70 10.74 20.83 -16.89
C PRO A 70 10.43 19.38 -16.55
N TYR A 71 10.33 18.52 -17.57
CA TYR A 71 9.92 17.12 -17.40
C TYR A 71 10.85 16.35 -16.45
N ILE A 72 12.15 16.63 -16.47
CA ILE A 72 13.17 15.96 -15.64
C ILE A 72 12.86 16.01 -14.13
N MET A 73 12.09 16.99 -13.66
CA MET A 73 11.68 17.06 -12.25
C MET A 73 10.88 15.85 -11.79
N HIS A 74 10.17 15.22 -12.73
CA HIS A 74 9.39 14.02 -12.42
C HIS A 74 10.26 12.80 -12.13
N PRO A 75 11.16 12.34 -13.03
CA PRO A 75 12.07 11.24 -12.74
C PRO A 75 12.92 11.47 -11.49
N VAL A 76 13.38 12.69 -11.27
CA VAL A 76 14.16 13.05 -10.06
C VAL A 76 13.31 12.88 -8.80
N ALA A 77 12.05 13.33 -8.81
CA ALA A 77 11.15 13.16 -7.68
C ALA A 77 10.81 11.69 -7.41
N VAL A 78 10.60 10.88 -8.46
CA VAL A 78 10.38 9.42 -8.33
C VAL A 78 11.63 8.74 -7.74
N ALA A 79 12.83 9.06 -8.25
CA ALA A 79 14.08 8.54 -7.71
C ALA A 79 14.29 8.91 -6.23
N LYS A 80 13.92 10.14 -5.84
CA LYS A 80 13.97 10.60 -4.44
C LYS A 80 13.02 9.82 -3.53
N ILE A 81 11.82 9.49 -3.98
CA ILE A 81 10.89 8.63 -3.23
C ILE A 81 11.51 7.25 -2.99
N LEU A 82 12.08 6.63 -4.02
CA LEU A 82 12.73 5.32 -3.91
C LEU A 82 13.98 5.33 -3.00
N PHE A 83 14.76 6.40 -3.06
CA PHE A 83 15.89 6.59 -2.15
C PHE A 83 15.45 6.70 -0.68
N GLN A 84 14.34 7.40 -0.40
CA GLN A 84 13.75 7.49 0.93
C GLN A 84 13.24 6.14 1.42
N LEU A 85 12.75 5.28 0.52
CA LEU A 85 12.39 3.89 0.81
C LEU A 85 13.61 2.99 1.04
N GLY A 86 14.83 3.46 0.69
CA GLY A 86 16.06 2.71 0.83
C GLY A 86 16.28 1.65 -0.25
N MET A 87 15.70 1.87 -1.45
CA MET A 87 15.87 0.99 -2.61
C MET A 87 17.31 1.01 -3.14
N ASP A 88 17.68 0.00 -3.93
CA ASP A 88 19.02 -0.18 -4.50
C ASP A 88 19.35 0.80 -5.66
N ASN A 89 20.59 0.73 -6.14
CA ASN A 89 21.08 1.56 -7.24
C ASN A 89 20.26 1.38 -8.51
N GLU A 90 19.95 0.13 -8.86
CA GLU A 90 19.22 -0.25 -10.06
C GLU A 90 17.82 0.35 -10.08
N CYS A 91 17.14 0.39 -8.92
CA CYS A 91 15.85 1.06 -8.77
C CYS A 91 15.93 2.56 -8.95
N ILE A 92 16.95 3.22 -8.37
CA ILE A 92 17.12 4.67 -8.48
C ILE A 92 17.46 5.05 -9.93
N ILE A 93 18.35 4.29 -10.57
CA ILE A 93 18.70 4.48 -11.99
C ILE A 93 17.49 4.20 -12.87
N GLY A 94 16.77 3.10 -12.63
CA GLY A 94 15.54 2.75 -13.34
C GLY A 94 14.47 3.83 -13.21
N ALA A 95 14.35 4.47 -12.03
CA ALA A 95 13.43 5.59 -11.83
C ALA A 95 13.83 6.86 -12.60
N LEU A 96 15.11 7.15 -12.69
CA LEU A 96 15.59 8.28 -13.50
C LEU A 96 15.34 8.07 -15.00
N LEU A 97 15.32 6.82 -15.46
CA LEU A 97 15.25 6.44 -16.86
C LEU A 97 13.86 5.89 -17.29
N HIS A 98 12.88 5.77 -16.38
CA HIS A 98 11.64 5.02 -16.64
C HIS A 98 10.79 5.55 -17.81
N ASP A 99 10.80 6.86 -18.04
CA ASP A 99 10.09 7.52 -19.14
C ASP A 99 10.96 7.75 -20.39
N VAL A 100 12.29 7.52 -20.30
CA VAL A 100 13.22 7.77 -21.42
C VAL A 100 12.88 6.91 -22.63
N VAL A 101 12.57 5.63 -22.43
CA VAL A 101 12.22 4.70 -23.53
C VAL A 101 10.83 4.96 -24.09
N GLU A 102 9.88 5.48 -23.26
CA GLU A 102 8.50 5.75 -23.68
C GLU A 102 8.38 7.08 -24.45
N ASP A 103 9.03 8.12 -23.95
CA ASP A 103 8.80 9.51 -24.37
C ASP A 103 9.93 10.10 -25.24
N THR A 104 10.98 9.30 -25.55
CA THR A 104 12.16 9.79 -26.28
C THR A 104 12.66 8.77 -27.33
N PRO A 105 13.57 9.12 -28.26
CA PRO A 105 14.09 8.20 -29.27
C PRO A 105 15.00 7.08 -28.76
N TYR A 106 15.35 7.05 -27.46
CA TYR A 106 16.22 6.01 -26.91
C TYR A 106 15.45 4.70 -26.75
N ASP A 107 16.07 3.58 -27.15
CA ASP A 107 15.49 2.24 -27.03
C ASP A 107 16.05 1.46 -25.83
N ILE A 108 15.45 0.30 -25.56
CA ILE A 108 15.85 -0.56 -24.44
C ILE A 108 17.25 -1.17 -24.64
N ASP A 109 17.71 -1.34 -25.89
CA ASP A 109 19.03 -1.87 -26.20
C ASP A 109 20.11 -0.85 -25.82
N TYR A 110 19.83 0.45 -26.02
CA TYR A 110 20.69 1.52 -25.54
C TYR A 110 20.83 1.49 -24.01
N ILE A 111 19.70 1.38 -23.28
CA ILE A 111 19.70 1.30 -21.82
C ILE A 111 20.45 0.05 -21.34
N THR A 112 20.28 -1.08 -22.02
CA THR A 112 20.99 -2.33 -21.69
C THR A 112 22.51 -2.17 -21.82
N ARG A 113 22.97 -1.52 -22.89
CA ARG A 113 24.39 -1.31 -23.13
C ARG A 113 25.03 -0.36 -22.13
N GLU A 114 24.34 0.73 -21.76
CA GLU A 114 24.88 1.81 -20.93
C GLU A 114 24.75 1.56 -19.42
N PHE A 115 23.70 0.85 -18.99
CA PHE A 115 23.35 0.68 -17.57
C PHE A 115 23.23 -0.78 -17.14
N GLY A 116 23.25 -1.72 -18.08
CA GLY A 116 23.18 -3.16 -17.84
C GLY A 116 21.76 -3.74 -17.93
N PRO A 117 21.67 -5.08 -18.02
CA PRO A 117 20.39 -5.78 -18.26
C PRO A 117 19.40 -5.65 -17.11
N GLU A 118 19.86 -5.47 -15.88
CA GLU A 118 18.99 -5.34 -14.70
C GLU A 118 18.22 -4.02 -14.73
N VAL A 119 18.88 -2.89 -15.01
CA VAL A 119 18.23 -1.59 -15.18
C VAL A 119 17.29 -1.62 -16.38
N ALA A 120 17.70 -2.22 -17.49
CA ALA A 120 16.88 -2.34 -18.70
C ALA A 120 15.60 -3.16 -18.43
N LEU A 121 15.67 -4.24 -17.66
CA LEU A 121 14.52 -5.02 -17.24
C LEU A 121 13.52 -4.19 -16.43
N LEU A 122 14.01 -3.35 -15.50
CA LEU A 122 13.15 -2.49 -14.70
C LEU A 122 12.48 -1.41 -15.56
N VAL A 123 13.22 -0.74 -16.43
CA VAL A 123 12.70 0.28 -17.35
C VAL A 123 11.67 -0.32 -18.30
N ASP A 124 11.99 -1.44 -18.98
CA ASP A 124 11.06 -2.15 -19.88
C ASP A 124 9.79 -2.58 -19.17
N GLY A 125 9.91 -3.08 -17.92
CA GLY A 125 8.78 -3.47 -17.11
C GLY A 125 7.84 -2.31 -16.79
N VAL A 126 8.37 -1.14 -16.46
CA VAL A 126 7.57 0.07 -16.16
C VAL A 126 6.90 0.61 -17.42
N THR A 127 7.62 0.70 -18.54
CA THR A 127 7.15 1.20 -19.85
C THR A 127 5.99 0.34 -20.38
N LYS A 128 6.13 -1.00 -20.38
CA LYS A 128 5.08 -1.93 -20.87
C LYS A 128 3.79 -1.87 -20.08
N LEU A 129 3.80 -1.35 -18.87
CA LEU A 129 2.59 -1.11 -18.08
C LEU A 129 1.78 0.09 -18.59
N GLY A 130 2.36 0.98 -19.41
CA GLY A 130 1.73 2.19 -19.95
C GLY A 130 0.97 2.00 -21.27
N GLN A 131 1.34 1.01 -22.09
CA GLN A 131 0.92 0.93 -23.50
C GLN A 131 -0.13 -0.15 -23.77
N ILE A 132 -1.42 0.24 -23.99
CA ILE A 132 -2.43 -0.70 -24.51
C ILE A 132 -3.47 0.02 -25.37
N PRO A 133 -3.66 -0.38 -26.64
CA PRO A 133 -4.82 -0.05 -27.45
C PRO A 133 -5.89 -1.13 -27.28
N LEU A 134 -6.94 -0.89 -26.50
CA LEU A 134 -8.08 -1.79 -26.35
C LEU A 134 -9.41 -1.03 -26.46
N SER A 135 -10.49 -1.75 -26.76
CA SER A 135 -11.75 -1.19 -27.18
C SER A 135 -12.69 -0.76 -26.04
N THR A 136 -12.58 -1.36 -24.86
CA THR A 136 -13.40 -1.00 -23.70
C THR A 136 -12.55 -0.61 -22.49
N ARG A 137 -13.13 0.18 -21.57
CA ARG A 137 -12.46 0.67 -20.36
C ARG A 137 -12.12 -0.48 -19.40
N GLU A 138 -13.01 -1.44 -19.29
CA GLU A 138 -12.89 -2.62 -18.44
C GLU A 138 -11.77 -3.56 -18.92
N GLU A 139 -11.71 -3.81 -20.25
CA GLU A 139 -10.64 -4.61 -20.86
C GLU A 139 -9.27 -3.96 -20.72
N VAL A 140 -9.18 -2.63 -20.90
CA VAL A 140 -7.94 -1.86 -20.65
C VAL A 140 -7.47 -2.03 -19.21
N GLN A 141 -8.40 -1.95 -18.25
CA GLN A 141 -8.08 -2.05 -16.82
C GLN A 141 -7.63 -3.48 -16.47
N ALA A 142 -8.30 -4.51 -16.98
CA ALA A 142 -7.95 -5.91 -16.75
C ALA A 142 -6.54 -6.24 -17.27
N GLU A 143 -6.26 -5.86 -18.52
CA GLU A 143 -4.97 -6.14 -19.14
C GLU A 143 -3.82 -5.35 -18.49
N ASN A 144 -4.08 -4.10 -18.06
CA ASN A 144 -3.12 -3.33 -17.29
C ASN A 144 -2.76 -4.03 -15.97
N ILE A 145 -3.76 -4.52 -15.26
CA ILE A 145 -3.57 -5.25 -14.00
C ILE A 145 -2.81 -6.55 -14.27
N ARG A 146 -3.18 -7.32 -15.30
CA ARG A 146 -2.50 -8.57 -15.67
C ARG A 146 -1.03 -8.34 -16.00
N LYS A 147 -0.71 -7.35 -16.85
CA LYS A 147 0.67 -6.99 -17.17
C LYS A 147 1.45 -6.57 -15.93
N MET A 148 0.81 -5.84 -15.03
CA MET A 148 1.42 -5.42 -13.77
C MET A 148 1.81 -6.62 -12.91
N PHE A 149 0.95 -7.64 -12.77
CA PHE A 149 1.29 -8.85 -12.05
C PHE A 149 2.37 -9.69 -12.76
N MET A 150 2.33 -9.77 -14.10
CA MET A 150 3.39 -10.44 -14.87
C MET A 150 4.75 -9.75 -14.70
N ALA A 151 4.77 -8.41 -14.67
CA ALA A 151 6.00 -7.66 -14.41
C ALA A 151 6.49 -7.87 -12.95
N MET A 152 5.58 -7.87 -11.98
CA MET A 152 5.90 -8.15 -10.57
C MET A 152 6.47 -9.55 -10.37
N ASN A 153 6.01 -10.54 -11.14
CA ASN A 153 6.52 -11.91 -11.09
C ASN A 153 7.97 -12.00 -11.60
N ARG A 154 8.36 -11.13 -12.53
CA ARG A 154 9.75 -11.04 -13.02
C ARG A 154 10.65 -10.32 -12.02
N ASP A 155 10.22 -9.15 -11.58
CA ASP A 155 10.92 -8.35 -10.57
C ASP A 155 9.95 -7.39 -9.87
N VAL A 156 9.76 -7.57 -8.57
CA VAL A 156 8.84 -6.74 -7.78
C VAL A 156 9.25 -5.27 -7.73
N ARG A 157 10.52 -4.93 -8.02
CA ARG A 157 10.98 -3.54 -8.07
C ARG A 157 10.27 -2.73 -9.14
N VAL A 158 9.81 -3.35 -10.22
CA VAL A 158 9.02 -2.70 -11.28
C VAL A 158 7.78 -2.03 -10.68
N ILE A 159 7.02 -2.74 -9.83
CA ILE A 159 5.83 -2.16 -9.22
C ILE A 159 6.18 -1.12 -8.15
N ILE A 160 7.30 -1.27 -7.45
CA ILE A 160 7.74 -0.27 -6.47
C ILE A 160 8.07 1.05 -7.18
N ILE A 161 8.75 1.01 -8.33
CA ILE A 161 8.98 2.19 -9.18
C ILE A 161 7.64 2.77 -9.63
N LYS A 162 6.70 1.93 -10.10
CA LYS A 162 5.37 2.39 -10.56
C LYS A 162 4.51 2.98 -9.44
N LEU A 163 4.64 2.49 -8.20
CA LEU A 163 4.00 3.09 -7.03
C LEU A 163 4.57 4.48 -6.71
N ALA A 164 5.90 4.65 -6.83
CA ALA A 164 6.56 5.94 -6.65
C ALA A 164 6.19 6.94 -7.76
N ASP A 165 6.13 6.48 -9.01
CA ASP A 165 5.62 7.26 -10.16
C ASP A 165 4.17 7.71 -9.90
N ARG A 166 3.27 6.78 -9.55
CA ARG A 166 1.87 7.09 -9.22
C ARG A 166 1.77 8.11 -8.09
N LEU A 167 2.58 7.96 -7.04
CA LEU A 167 2.58 8.88 -5.92
C LEU A 167 2.97 10.30 -6.35
N HIS A 168 4.04 10.45 -7.13
CA HIS A 168 4.43 11.77 -7.64
C HIS A 168 3.38 12.36 -8.58
N ASN A 169 2.78 11.54 -9.43
CA ASN A 169 1.70 11.95 -10.32
C ASN A 169 0.47 12.43 -9.52
N MET A 170 0.10 11.76 -8.43
CA MET A 170 -0.99 12.19 -7.56
C MET A 170 -0.67 13.49 -6.79
N ARG A 171 0.57 13.69 -6.34
CA ARG A 171 1.03 14.96 -5.72
C ARG A 171 0.89 16.16 -6.65
N THR A 172 1.02 15.94 -7.96
CA THR A 172 0.94 16.97 -9.00
C THR A 172 -0.42 16.99 -9.72
N ALA A 173 -1.39 16.20 -9.29
CA ALA A 173 -2.68 16.04 -9.95
C ALA A 173 -3.54 17.31 -9.99
N LYS A 174 -3.23 18.34 -9.18
CA LYS A 174 -3.91 19.66 -9.22
C LYS A 174 -3.87 20.34 -10.60
N PHE A 175 -2.90 19.99 -11.44
CA PHE A 175 -2.76 20.51 -12.80
C PHE A 175 -3.52 19.69 -13.86
N TRP A 176 -4.19 18.61 -13.46
CA TRP A 176 -5.00 17.80 -14.37
C TRP A 176 -6.42 18.33 -14.46
N PRO A 177 -7.11 18.11 -15.59
CA PRO A 177 -8.53 18.40 -15.70
C PRO A 177 -9.33 17.53 -14.71
N PRO A 178 -10.49 18.04 -14.20
CA PRO A 178 -11.27 17.37 -13.15
C PRO A 178 -11.65 15.92 -13.44
N TYR A 179 -11.99 15.59 -14.70
CA TYR A 179 -12.31 14.22 -15.07
C TYR A 179 -11.11 13.27 -14.89
N LYS A 180 -9.90 13.72 -15.26
CA LYS A 180 -8.66 12.94 -15.11
C LYS A 180 -8.25 12.82 -13.64
N GLN A 181 -8.44 13.88 -12.84
CA GLN A 181 -8.24 13.81 -11.39
C GLN A 181 -9.09 12.70 -10.77
N ARG A 182 -10.40 12.68 -11.09
CA ARG A 182 -11.34 11.68 -10.58
C ARG A 182 -11.00 10.27 -11.06
N GLU A 183 -10.73 10.09 -12.35
CA GLU A 183 -10.39 8.79 -12.94
C GLU A 183 -9.13 8.20 -12.30
N LYS A 184 -8.05 8.99 -12.24
CA LYS A 184 -6.77 8.52 -11.70
C LYS A 184 -6.79 8.34 -10.18
N SER A 185 -7.62 9.10 -9.47
CA SER A 185 -7.85 8.89 -8.03
C SER A 185 -8.61 7.60 -7.75
N LEU A 186 -9.62 7.26 -8.56
CA LEU A 186 -10.34 6.00 -8.44
C LEU A 186 -9.42 4.81 -8.71
N GLU A 187 -8.68 4.85 -9.81
CA GLU A 187 -7.66 3.83 -10.13
C GLU A 187 -6.62 3.68 -9.01
N THR A 188 -6.23 4.79 -8.38
CA THR A 188 -5.28 4.78 -7.26
C THR A 188 -5.85 4.07 -6.04
N LEU A 189 -7.11 4.33 -5.67
CA LEU A 189 -7.75 3.65 -4.53
C LEU A 189 -8.06 2.17 -4.79
N GLU A 190 -8.43 1.82 -6.02
CA GLU A 190 -8.87 0.47 -6.35
C GLU A 190 -7.70 -0.49 -6.64
N ILE A 191 -6.54 0.02 -7.09
CA ILE A 191 -5.43 -0.80 -7.57
C ILE A 191 -4.14 -0.50 -6.81
N TYR A 192 -3.63 0.73 -6.90
CA TYR A 192 -2.28 1.05 -6.41
C TYR A 192 -2.17 1.04 -4.88
N ALA A 193 -3.14 1.63 -4.18
CA ALA A 193 -3.14 1.65 -2.72
C ALA A 193 -3.28 0.24 -2.11
N PRO A 194 -4.16 -0.67 -2.62
CA PRO A 194 -4.20 -2.06 -2.21
C PRO A 194 -2.90 -2.83 -2.47
N ILE A 195 -2.25 -2.63 -3.61
CA ILE A 195 -0.95 -3.24 -3.90
C ILE A 195 0.11 -2.75 -2.91
N ALA A 196 0.21 -1.43 -2.69
CA ALA A 196 1.11 -0.87 -1.69
C ALA A 196 0.84 -1.43 -0.29
N HIS A 197 -0.44 -1.70 0.04
CA HIS A 197 -0.83 -2.35 1.28
C HIS A 197 -0.32 -3.79 1.39
N ARG A 198 -0.48 -4.59 0.33
CA ARG A 198 0.00 -5.99 0.30
C ARG A 198 1.51 -6.09 0.34
N LEU A 199 2.21 -5.17 -0.32
CA LEU A 199 3.66 -5.06 -0.24
C LEU A 199 4.15 -4.47 1.09
N GLY A 200 3.24 -4.01 1.97
CA GLY A 200 3.54 -3.44 3.27
C GLY A 200 4.14 -2.04 3.22
N ILE A 201 4.16 -1.36 2.05
CA ILE A 201 4.74 -0.02 1.86
C ILE A 201 3.71 1.02 2.33
N ARG A 202 3.64 1.16 3.66
CA ARG A 202 2.61 1.95 4.31
C ARG A 202 2.69 3.44 3.99
N ALA A 203 3.89 4.00 3.92
CA ALA A 203 4.08 5.42 3.65
C ALA A 203 3.46 5.81 2.30
N ILE A 204 3.72 5.03 1.24
CA ILE A 204 3.11 5.25 -0.08
C ILE A 204 1.60 5.02 -0.03
N LYS A 205 1.15 3.93 0.60
CA LYS A 205 -0.27 3.60 0.68
C LYS A 205 -1.09 4.72 1.30
N GLU A 206 -0.70 5.20 2.48
CA GLU A 206 -1.47 6.20 3.22
C GLU A 206 -1.53 7.52 2.45
N GLU A 207 -0.44 7.96 1.84
CA GLU A 207 -0.42 9.18 1.05
C GLU A 207 -1.22 9.06 -0.25
N LEU A 208 -1.16 7.91 -0.95
CA LEU A 208 -1.98 7.65 -2.13
C LEU A 208 -3.48 7.68 -1.80
N GLU A 209 -3.87 7.06 -0.68
CA GLU A 209 -5.26 7.05 -0.21
C GLU A 209 -5.75 8.47 0.15
N ASP A 210 -4.95 9.25 0.86
CA ASP A 210 -5.30 10.62 1.27
C ASP A 210 -5.39 11.56 0.06
N LEU A 211 -4.44 11.49 -0.89
CA LEU A 211 -4.48 12.25 -2.13
C LEU A 211 -5.68 11.86 -3.01
N ALA A 212 -6.01 10.57 -3.08
CA ALA A 212 -7.13 10.12 -3.89
C ALA A 212 -8.47 10.60 -3.33
N ILE A 213 -8.69 10.51 -2.00
CA ILE A 213 -9.95 10.97 -1.39
C ILE A 213 -10.10 12.49 -1.49
N PHE A 214 -8.98 13.24 -1.47
CA PHE A 214 -9.00 14.69 -1.66
C PHE A 214 -9.68 15.10 -3.00
N TYR A 215 -9.47 14.33 -4.08
CA TYR A 215 -10.09 14.60 -5.39
C TYR A 215 -11.44 13.89 -5.59
N LEU A 216 -11.69 12.76 -4.91
CA LEU A 216 -12.93 12.00 -5.06
C LEU A 216 -14.07 12.59 -4.22
N ASP A 217 -13.78 12.95 -2.98
CA ASP A 217 -14.72 13.55 -2.04
C ASP A 217 -14.07 14.70 -1.24
N PRO A 218 -13.91 15.87 -1.90
CA PRO A 218 -13.28 17.03 -1.27
C PRO A 218 -14.09 17.60 -0.11
N ILE A 219 -15.40 17.31 -0.03
CA ILE A 219 -16.27 17.78 1.06
C ILE A 219 -15.94 17.00 2.32
N ALA A 220 -16.01 15.66 2.25
CA ALA A 220 -15.67 14.79 3.37
C ALA A 220 -14.20 14.95 3.80
N TYR A 221 -13.28 15.14 2.84
CA TYR A 221 -11.87 15.40 3.14
C TYR A 221 -11.71 16.66 4.01
N LYS A 222 -12.32 17.79 3.59
CA LYS A 222 -12.24 19.07 4.32
C LYS A 222 -12.91 18.99 5.70
N GLU A 223 -14.03 18.28 5.82
CA GLU A 223 -14.71 18.07 7.10
C GLU A 223 -13.81 17.34 8.09
N ILE A 224 -13.19 16.24 7.66
CA ILE A 224 -12.24 15.47 8.49
C ILE A 224 -11.02 16.33 8.85
N GLU A 225 -10.46 17.06 7.88
CA GLU A 225 -9.30 17.94 8.11
C GLU A 225 -9.63 19.03 9.14
N GLN A 226 -10.81 19.65 9.04
CA GLN A 226 -11.26 20.65 10.01
C GLN A 226 -11.43 20.07 11.42
N ASN A 227 -12.06 18.90 11.53
CA ASN A 227 -12.21 18.20 12.81
C ASN A 227 -10.85 17.82 13.42
N LEU A 228 -9.89 17.40 12.61
CA LEU A 228 -8.53 17.12 13.07
C LEU A 228 -7.83 18.40 13.56
N ARG A 229 -7.95 19.52 12.83
CA ARG A 229 -7.36 20.81 13.21
C ARG A 229 -7.95 21.37 14.51
N LEU A 230 -9.27 21.26 14.70
CA LEU A 230 -9.92 21.70 15.94
C LEU A 230 -9.39 20.95 17.18
N LYS A 231 -9.07 19.67 17.04
CA LYS A 231 -8.53 18.84 18.13
C LYS A 231 -7.00 18.81 18.17
N GLN A 232 -6.31 19.45 17.25
CA GLN A 232 -4.86 19.32 17.08
C GLN A 232 -4.09 19.84 18.31
N VAL A 233 -4.37 21.03 18.78
CA VAL A 233 -3.63 21.67 19.89
C VAL A 233 -3.79 20.88 21.19
N GLU A 234 -5.01 20.47 21.51
CA GLU A 234 -5.29 19.65 22.70
C GLU A 234 -4.68 18.26 22.56
N GLY A 235 -4.81 17.64 21.39
CA GLY A 235 -4.25 16.33 21.08
C GLY A 235 -2.72 16.32 21.13
N GLU A 236 -2.03 17.34 20.62
CA GLU A 236 -0.58 17.47 20.67
C GLU A 236 -0.06 17.63 22.11
N ARG A 237 -0.71 18.46 22.93
CA ARG A 237 -0.39 18.61 24.36
C ARG A 237 -0.59 17.27 25.09
N PHE A 238 -1.76 16.66 24.93
CA PHE A 238 -2.07 15.36 25.50
C PHE A 238 -1.00 14.31 25.14
N LEU A 239 -0.65 14.18 23.85
CA LEU A 239 0.36 13.23 23.41
C LEU A 239 1.77 13.56 23.93
N ALA A 240 2.10 14.84 24.08
CA ALA A 240 3.39 15.26 24.63
C ALA A 240 3.52 14.84 26.11
N ASP A 241 2.45 15.05 26.88
CA ASP A 241 2.41 14.66 28.30
C ASP A 241 2.47 13.13 28.46
N ILE A 242 1.69 12.38 27.68
CA ILE A 242 1.73 10.91 27.66
C ILE A 242 3.12 10.39 27.29
N LYS A 243 3.75 10.93 26.25
CA LYS A 243 5.13 10.54 25.84
C LYS A 243 6.13 10.78 26.96
N THR A 244 6.01 11.90 27.66
CA THR A 244 6.91 12.24 28.79
C THR A 244 6.74 11.25 29.94
N GLN A 245 5.49 10.91 30.30
CA GLN A 245 5.21 9.94 31.35
C GLN A 245 5.73 8.54 31.00
N ILE A 246 5.47 8.06 29.78
CA ILE A 246 5.94 6.75 29.31
C ILE A 246 7.46 6.73 29.26
N ARG A 247 8.10 7.80 28.77
CA ARG A 247 9.56 7.91 28.70
C ARG A 247 10.19 7.79 30.08
N ALA A 248 9.70 8.51 31.07
CA ALA A 248 10.21 8.48 32.44
C ALA A 248 10.17 7.08 33.08
N LYS A 249 9.24 6.21 32.66
CA LYS A 249 9.13 4.82 33.15
C LYS A 249 9.97 3.83 32.36
N LEU A 250 10.13 4.02 31.03
CA LEU A 250 10.81 3.06 30.16
C LEU A 250 12.32 3.28 30.06
N GLU A 251 12.81 4.54 29.99
CA GLU A 251 14.25 4.83 29.82
C GLU A 251 15.15 4.27 30.94
N PRO A 252 14.74 4.20 32.22
CA PRO A 252 15.56 3.57 33.27
C PRO A 252 15.75 2.06 33.08
N ILE A 253 14.84 1.40 32.34
CA ILE A 253 14.75 -0.07 32.23
C ILE A 253 15.26 -0.55 30.87
N MET A 254 15.09 0.26 29.81
CA MET A 254 15.37 -0.09 28.40
C MET A 254 16.38 0.90 27.80
N LYS A 255 17.43 0.38 27.15
CA LYS A 255 18.55 1.22 26.68
C LYS A 255 18.22 2.10 25.47
N ASN A 256 17.46 1.60 24.49
CA ASN A 256 17.18 2.29 23.22
C ASN A 256 15.68 2.36 22.96
N VAL A 257 14.98 3.19 23.73
CA VAL A 257 13.54 3.39 23.55
C VAL A 257 13.29 4.65 22.74
N GLN A 258 12.58 4.52 21.61
CA GLN A 258 12.05 5.67 20.90
C GLN A 258 10.53 5.75 21.06
N ILE A 259 10.05 6.91 21.50
CA ILE A 259 8.62 7.17 21.70
C ILE A 259 8.21 8.29 20.75
N THR A 260 7.32 7.95 19.81
CA THR A 260 6.79 8.90 18.81
C THR A 260 5.27 8.96 18.89
N SER A 261 4.69 10.05 18.44
CA SER A 261 3.23 10.16 18.24
C SER A 261 2.88 9.99 16.76
N ARG A 262 1.67 9.55 16.52
CA ARG A 262 1.11 9.40 15.18
C ARG A 262 -0.32 9.89 15.15
N VAL A 263 -0.67 10.62 14.10
CA VAL A 263 -2.06 10.94 13.75
C VAL A 263 -2.50 9.99 12.62
N LYS A 264 -3.73 9.54 12.66
CA LYS A 264 -4.32 8.67 11.64
C LYS A 264 -4.54 9.44 10.34
N SER A 265 -4.33 8.77 9.19
CA SER A 265 -4.58 9.35 7.85
C SER A 265 -6.04 9.76 7.66
N VAL A 266 -6.28 10.77 6.82
CA VAL A 266 -7.63 11.28 6.52
C VAL A 266 -8.50 10.16 5.95
N HIS A 267 -7.99 9.38 4.98
CA HIS A 267 -8.70 8.23 4.43
C HIS A 267 -8.99 7.16 5.50
N GLY A 268 -8.06 6.93 6.43
CA GLY A 268 -8.27 6.01 7.55
C GLY A 268 -9.43 6.42 8.45
N ILE A 269 -9.66 7.73 8.64
CA ILE A 269 -10.81 8.30 9.37
C ILE A 269 -12.06 8.23 8.48
N PHE A 270 -11.96 8.62 7.21
CA PHE A 270 -13.04 8.54 6.22
C PHE A 270 -13.69 7.15 6.20
N ARG A 271 -12.89 6.08 6.10
CA ARG A 271 -13.42 4.71 6.17
C ARG A 271 -14.21 4.41 7.44
N LYS A 272 -13.83 5.00 8.58
CA LYS A 272 -14.53 4.76 9.85
C LYS A 272 -15.83 5.56 9.96
N VAL A 273 -15.82 6.80 9.54
CA VAL A 273 -16.98 7.70 9.58
C VAL A 273 -17.98 7.32 8.48
N TYR A 274 -17.59 7.41 7.22
CA TYR A 274 -18.51 7.34 6.09
C TYR A 274 -18.81 5.91 5.62
N ILE A 275 -17.85 4.96 5.76
CA ILE A 275 -18.07 3.57 5.33
C ILE A 275 -18.58 2.70 6.48
N LYS A 276 -18.02 2.87 7.71
CA LYS A 276 -18.41 2.04 8.87
C LYS A 276 -19.43 2.73 9.78
N GLY A 277 -19.92 3.93 9.46
CA GLY A 277 -20.95 4.68 10.18
C GLY A 277 -20.60 5.03 11.62
N LYS A 278 -19.33 5.25 11.95
CA LYS A 278 -18.90 5.63 13.30
C LYS A 278 -18.89 7.14 13.45
N ASP A 279 -19.34 7.64 14.57
CA ASP A 279 -19.14 9.04 14.92
C ASP A 279 -17.66 9.34 15.09
N PHE A 280 -17.24 10.56 14.74
CA PHE A 280 -15.85 11.00 14.87
C PHE A 280 -15.32 10.83 16.30
N GLU A 281 -16.17 11.06 17.32
CA GLU A 281 -15.86 10.90 18.74
C GLU A 281 -15.62 9.44 19.15
N GLN A 282 -16.13 8.47 18.40
CA GLN A 282 -15.94 7.04 18.66
C GLN A 282 -14.65 6.49 18.04
N ILE A 283 -13.84 7.33 17.41
CA ILE A 283 -12.57 6.93 16.79
C ILE A 283 -11.43 7.15 17.79
N PHE A 284 -11.16 6.17 18.63
CA PHE A 284 -10.16 6.23 19.71
C PHE A 284 -8.70 6.11 19.24
N ASP A 285 -8.46 5.79 17.97
CA ASP A 285 -7.13 5.65 17.36
C ASP A 285 -6.77 6.79 16.40
N ILE A 286 -7.40 7.97 16.56
CA ILE A 286 -7.00 9.19 15.85
C ILE A 286 -5.59 9.55 16.28
N TYR A 287 -5.34 9.52 17.58
CA TYR A 287 -4.05 9.76 18.17
C TYR A 287 -3.46 8.45 18.70
N ALA A 288 -2.25 8.16 18.32
CA ALA A 288 -1.54 6.97 18.80
C ALA A 288 -0.14 7.32 19.26
N VAL A 289 0.32 6.63 20.30
CA VAL A 289 1.71 6.64 20.73
C VAL A 289 2.38 5.37 20.19
N ARG A 290 3.56 5.53 19.63
CA ARG A 290 4.37 4.42 19.16
C ARG A 290 5.63 4.30 20.02
N ILE A 291 5.85 3.11 20.55
CA ILE A 291 7.02 2.75 21.34
C ILE A 291 7.85 1.77 20.52
N ILE A 292 9.11 2.12 20.26
CA ILE A 292 10.04 1.29 19.50
C ILE A 292 11.17 0.88 20.44
N VAL A 293 11.43 -0.42 20.53
CA VAL A 293 12.39 -1.05 21.44
C VAL A 293 13.32 -2.00 20.71
N ASP A 294 14.37 -2.52 21.38
CA ASP A 294 15.38 -3.35 20.74
C ASP A 294 14.94 -4.80 20.53
N SER A 295 14.25 -5.40 21.50
CA SER A 295 13.92 -6.82 21.46
C SER A 295 12.41 -7.10 21.58
N MET A 296 12.02 -8.33 21.19
CA MET A 296 10.64 -8.79 21.34
C MET A 296 10.24 -8.87 22.83
N ILE A 297 11.16 -9.27 23.71
CA ILE A 297 10.92 -9.31 25.16
C ILE A 297 10.63 -7.91 25.68
N ASP A 298 11.37 -6.90 25.20
CA ASP A 298 11.13 -5.51 25.58
C ASP A 298 9.77 -5.01 25.13
N CYS A 299 9.22 -5.52 24.02
CA CYS A 299 7.86 -5.20 23.62
C CYS A 299 6.83 -5.61 24.67
N TYR A 300 6.94 -6.82 25.21
CA TYR A 300 6.01 -7.32 26.24
C TYR A 300 6.26 -6.68 27.61
N ASN A 301 7.52 -6.39 27.95
CA ASN A 301 7.85 -5.62 29.15
C ASN A 301 7.26 -4.21 29.10
N ALA A 302 7.41 -3.52 27.96
CA ALA A 302 6.81 -2.20 27.75
C ALA A 302 5.28 -2.25 27.82
N LEU A 303 4.63 -3.31 27.32
CA LEU A 303 3.19 -3.51 27.43
C LEU A 303 2.76 -3.62 28.91
N GLY A 304 3.47 -4.40 29.71
CA GLY A 304 3.20 -4.55 31.15
C GLY A 304 3.28 -3.21 31.89
N ILE A 305 4.34 -2.43 31.64
CA ILE A 305 4.52 -1.10 32.23
C ILE A 305 3.43 -0.12 31.79
N VAL A 306 3.05 -0.14 30.51
CA VAL A 306 1.97 0.69 29.97
C VAL A 306 0.64 0.35 30.63
N HIS A 307 0.34 -0.93 30.86
CA HIS A 307 -0.90 -1.37 31.50
C HIS A 307 -0.90 -1.11 33.03
N ASP A 308 0.27 -0.99 33.66
CA ASP A 308 0.40 -0.52 35.04
C ASP A 308 0.11 1.00 35.14
N MET A 309 0.54 1.77 34.11
CA MET A 309 0.33 3.23 34.06
C MET A 309 -1.08 3.63 33.67
N PHE A 310 -1.70 2.90 32.74
CA PHE A 310 -2.97 3.26 32.10
C PHE A 310 -3.91 2.05 32.04
N THR A 311 -5.18 2.26 32.36
CA THR A 311 -6.18 1.18 32.34
C THR A 311 -6.50 0.75 30.90
N PRO A 312 -6.26 -0.52 30.51
CA PRO A 312 -6.57 -1.00 29.17
C PRO A 312 -8.09 -1.16 28.96
N LEU A 313 -8.57 -0.80 27.76
CA LEU A 313 -9.95 -1.04 27.38
C LEU A 313 -10.16 -2.52 27.01
N PRO A 314 -11.16 -3.21 27.60
CA PRO A 314 -11.43 -4.61 27.32
C PRO A 314 -11.69 -4.87 25.82
N GLY A 315 -11.13 -5.97 25.28
CA GLY A 315 -11.31 -6.36 23.88
C GLY A 315 -10.60 -5.47 22.84
N ARG A 316 -9.73 -4.56 23.29
CA ARG A 316 -8.97 -3.66 22.41
C ARG A 316 -7.47 -3.99 22.32
N PHE A 317 -7.04 -5.05 22.95
CA PHE A 317 -5.68 -5.57 22.78
C PHE A 317 -5.58 -6.46 21.54
N LYS A 318 -4.50 -6.31 20.78
CA LYS A 318 -4.18 -7.16 19.62
C LYS A 318 -2.69 -7.44 19.59
N ASP A 319 -2.35 -8.70 19.54
CA ASP A 319 -0.98 -9.18 19.43
C ASP A 319 -0.69 -9.60 17.97
N TYR A 320 -0.14 -8.66 17.20
CA TYR A 320 0.34 -8.92 15.85
C TYR A 320 1.84 -9.33 15.83
N ILE A 321 2.49 -9.53 16.99
CA ILE A 321 3.83 -10.11 17.07
C ILE A 321 3.71 -11.62 16.99
N SER A 322 2.84 -12.21 17.81
CA SER A 322 2.56 -13.65 17.82
C SER A 322 1.80 -14.11 16.57
N THR A 323 0.92 -13.25 16.03
CA THR A 323 0.13 -13.53 14.84
C THR A 323 0.31 -12.38 13.84
N PRO A 324 1.40 -12.40 13.04
CA PRO A 324 1.68 -11.35 12.05
C PRO A 324 0.59 -11.26 11.00
N LYS A 325 0.34 -10.05 10.48
CA LYS A 325 -0.55 -9.88 9.33
C LYS A 325 0.11 -10.44 8.05
N PRO A 326 -0.66 -10.78 7.00
CA PRO A 326 -0.12 -11.30 5.74
C PRO A 326 0.91 -10.38 5.07
N ASN A 327 0.80 -9.08 5.25
CA ASN A 327 1.79 -8.10 4.81
C ASN A 327 2.99 -7.99 5.77
N MET A 328 3.19 -8.98 6.65
CA MET A 328 4.27 -9.08 7.64
C MET A 328 4.29 -7.96 8.70
N TYR A 329 3.19 -7.23 8.84
CA TYR A 329 3.07 -6.24 9.91
C TYR A 329 3.05 -6.91 11.27
N GLN A 330 3.95 -6.49 12.15
CA GLN A 330 4.06 -6.93 13.55
C GLN A 330 4.06 -5.73 14.50
N SER A 331 3.25 -5.80 15.53
CA SER A 331 3.19 -4.81 16.62
C SER A 331 2.23 -5.30 17.71
N LEU A 332 2.45 -4.96 18.96
CA LEU A 332 1.39 -5.01 19.97
C LEU A 332 0.55 -3.74 19.86
N HIS A 333 -0.76 -3.88 19.89
CA HIS A 333 -1.70 -2.77 19.91
C HIS A 333 -2.56 -2.86 21.16
N THR A 334 -2.61 -1.80 21.93
CA THR A 334 -3.52 -1.67 23.05
C THR A 334 -4.18 -0.30 23.05
N THR A 335 -5.46 -0.24 23.39
CA THR A 335 -6.16 1.03 23.63
C THR A 335 -6.32 1.19 25.12
N VAL A 336 -5.86 2.28 25.65
CA VAL A 336 -5.86 2.56 27.10
C VAL A 336 -6.56 3.89 27.41
N LEU A 337 -6.97 4.09 28.65
CA LEU A 337 -7.52 5.34 29.14
C LEU A 337 -6.39 6.21 29.72
N GLY A 338 -6.22 7.39 29.16
CA GLY A 338 -5.31 8.41 29.65
C GLY A 338 -5.94 9.35 30.68
N PRO A 339 -5.22 10.41 31.06
CA PRO A 339 -5.74 11.45 31.92
C PRO A 339 -7.07 12.03 31.40
N GLY A 340 -8.01 12.27 32.29
CA GLY A 340 -9.36 12.75 31.93
C GLY A 340 -10.25 11.70 31.26
N GLY A 341 -9.87 10.40 31.27
CA GLY A 341 -10.65 9.32 30.64
C GLY A 341 -10.57 9.31 29.10
N ILE A 342 -9.62 10.02 28.51
CA ILE A 342 -9.45 10.09 27.06
C ILE A 342 -8.79 8.80 26.55
N PRO A 343 -9.47 8.03 25.67
CA PRO A 343 -8.90 6.81 25.12
C PRO A 343 -7.88 7.13 24.02
N PHE A 344 -6.75 6.40 24.01
CA PHE A 344 -5.74 6.48 22.96
C PHE A 344 -5.09 5.12 22.70
N GLU A 345 -4.55 4.95 21.48
CA GLU A 345 -3.89 3.71 21.08
C GLU A 345 -2.39 3.78 21.35
N ILE A 346 -1.83 2.68 21.86
CA ILE A 346 -0.39 2.48 21.98
C ILE A 346 0.01 1.32 21.07
N GLN A 347 1.03 1.54 20.24
CA GLN A 347 1.65 0.57 19.36
C GLN A 347 3.07 0.30 19.82
N ILE A 348 3.41 -0.97 20.11
CA ILE A 348 4.72 -1.36 20.62
C ILE A 348 5.34 -2.35 19.65
N ARG A 349 6.57 -2.12 19.23
CA ARG A 349 7.28 -2.96 18.25
C ARG A 349 8.80 -2.77 18.30
N THR A 350 9.54 -3.72 17.76
CA THR A 350 11.01 -3.58 17.64
C THR A 350 11.38 -2.68 16.45
N TRP A 351 12.67 -2.30 16.37
CA TRP A 351 13.21 -1.56 15.24
C TRP A 351 13.03 -2.29 13.90
N ASP A 352 13.21 -3.62 13.88
CA ASP A 352 13.02 -4.42 12.66
C ASP A 352 11.55 -4.47 12.25
N MET A 353 10.64 -4.69 13.21
CA MET A 353 9.20 -4.63 12.97
C MET A 353 8.77 -3.24 12.51
N HIS A 354 9.41 -2.17 13.04
CA HIS A 354 9.13 -0.80 12.62
C HIS A 354 9.52 -0.58 11.16
N ARG A 355 10.72 -1.00 10.77
CA ARG A 355 11.17 -0.90 9.38
C ARG A 355 10.25 -1.68 8.43
N THR A 356 9.93 -2.91 8.77
CA THR A 356 9.00 -3.74 7.98
C THR A 356 7.62 -3.11 7.90
N ALA A 357 7.10 -2.50 8.98
CA ALA A 357 5.80 -1.87 9.00
C ALA A 357 5.70 -0.57 8.19
N GLU A 358 6.81 0.19 8.03
CA GLU A 358 6.82 1.45 7.28
C GLU A 358 7.19 1.23 5.80
N TYR A 359 8.17 0.35 5.54
CA TYR A 359 8.77 0.18 4.20
C TYR A 359 8.40 -1.16 3.54
N GLY A 360 7.76 -2.08 4.27
CA GLY A 360 7.33 -3.36 3.74
C GLY A 360 8.45 -4.18 3.11
N ILE A 361 8.21 -4.67 1.90
CA ILE A 361 9.18 -5.45 1.14
C ILE A 361 10.46 -4.64 0.81
N ALA A 362 10.36 -3.32 0.67
CA ALA A 362 11.52 -2.44 0.41
C ALA A 362 12.55 -2.46 1.56
N ALA A 363 12.12 -2.69 2.81
CA ALA A 363 13.01 -2.81 3.96
C ALA A 363 14.04 -3.94 3.80
N HIS A 364 13.72 -4.99 3.06
CA HIS A 364 14.59 -6.16 2.85
C HIS A 364 15.62 -5.97 1.74
N TRP A 365 15.36 -5.07 0.78
CA TRP A 365 16.34 -4.75 -0.26
C TRP A 365 17.62 -4.14 0.31
N LYS A 366 17.49 -3.36 1.38
CA LYS A 366 18.64 -2.76 2.08
C LYS A 366 19.59 -3.80 2.70
N TYR A 367 19.08 -5.00 3.03
CA TYR A 367 19.88 -6.09 3.64
C TYR A 367 20.39 -7.14 2.66
N LYS A 368 19.95 -7.13 1.39
CA LYS A 368 20.40 -8.07 0.36
C LYS A 368 21.90 -7.91 -0.01
N LEU A 369 22.52 -6.83 0.43
CA LEU A 369 23.98 -6.63 0.40
C LEU A 369 24.74 -7.48 1.43
N GLY A 370 24.05 -8.20 2.33
CA GLY A 370 24.59 -9.16 3.29
C GLY A 370 23.77 -10.43 3.32
N LYS A 371 24.36 -11.53 2.88
CA LYS A 371 23.97 -12.95 2.96
C LYS A 371 22.64 -13.26 3.69
N GLY A 372 21.58 -13.64 2.97
CA GLY A 372 20.46 -14.39 3.50
C GLY A 372 19.09 -14.01 2.95
N GLY A 373 18.47 -14.87 2.15
CA GLY A 373 17.03 -14.93 2.05
C GLY A 373 16.34 -14.71 0.72
N LYS A 374 16.68 -15.45 -0.35
CA LYS A 374 15.75 -15.63 -1.48
C LYS A 374 14.41 -16.19 -0.99
N ASP A 375 14.44 -17.21 -0.14
CA ASP A 375 13.24 -17.90 0.37
C ASP A 375 12.23 -16.98 1.10
N SER A 376 12.71 -15.93 1.78
CA SER A 376 11.85 -15.00 2.53
C SER A 376 11.08 -14.04 1.62
N ILE A 377 11.60 -13.69 0.44
CA ILE A 377 10.94 -12.82 -0.54
C ILE A 377 9.96 -13.62 -1.37
N ASP A 378 10.32 -14.83 -1.78
CA ASP A 378 9.48 -15.70 -2.59
C ASP A 378 8.18 -16.06 -1.87
N ASN A 379 8.24 -16.39 -0.57
CA ASN A 379 7.04 -16.61 0.25
C ASN A 379 6.13 -15.38 0.36
N ARG A 380 6.69 -14.15 0.30
CA ARG A 380 5.93 -12.90 0.34
C ARG A 380 5.25 -12.57 -0.98
N LEU A 381 5.75 -13.12 -2.07
CA LEU A 381 5.23 -12.93 -3.42
C LEU A 381 4.33 -14.10 -3.88
N GLU A 382 4.14 -15.14 -3.04
CA GLU A 382 3.28 -16.29 -3.33
C GLU A 382 1.86 -15.88 -3.75
N TRP A 383 1.34 -14.79 -3.17
CA TRP A 383 0.03 -14.26 -3.56
C TRP A 383 -0.01 -13.75 -5.00
N ILE A 384 1.13 -13.30 -5.56
CA ILE A 384 1.23 -12.89 -6.97
C ILE A 384 1.10 -14.12 -7.88
N HIS A 385 1.78 -15.21 -7.54
CA HIS A 385 1.65 -16.48 -8.27
C HIS A 385 0.21 -16.98 -8.26
N LYS A 386 -0.43 -17.00 -7.08
CA LYS A 386 -1.85 -17.38 -6.96
C LYS A 386 -2.77 -16.50 -7.79
N MET A 387 -2.54 -15.20 -7.84
CA MET A 387 -3.33 -14.29 -8.68
C MET A 387 -3.11 -14.53 -10.17
N LEU A 388 -1.89 -14.84 -10.60
CA LEU A 388 -1.60 -15.17 -12.01
C LEU A 388 -2.28 -16.49 -12.40
N GLU A 389 -2.20 -17.53 -11.57
CA GLU A 389 -2.88 -18.82 -11.79
C GLU A 389 -4.40 -18.65 -11.90
N THR A 390 -5.00 -17.86 -11.00
CA THR A 390 -6.44 -17.54 -11.05
C THR A 390 -6.79 -16.70 -12.28
N GLY A 391 -5.92 -15.79 -12.69
CA GLY A 391 -6.09 -14.94 -13.86
C GLY A 391 -5.99 -15.70 -15.19
N GLU A 392 -5.16 -16.74 -15.27
CA GLU A 392 -5.10 -17.63 -16.45
C GLU A 392 -6.35 -18.51 -16.60
N ALA A 393 -7.01 -18.83 -15.49
CA ALA A 393 -8.27 -19.59 -15.48
C ALA A 393 -9.51 -18.73 -15.78
N SER A 394 -9.41 -17.39 -15.73
CA SER A 394 -10.53 -16.48 -16.00
C SER A 394 -10.68 -16.21 -17.49
N THR A 395 -11.81 -16.60 -18.06
CA THR A 395 -12.15 -16.39 -19.49
C THR A 395 -12.69 -14.98 -19.78
N ASN A 396 -13.01 -14.19 -18.75
CA ASN A 396 -13.60 -12.86 -18.89
C ASN A 396 -12.78 -11.80 -18.12
N ALA A 397 -12.51 -10.67 -18.79
CA ALA A 397 -11.78 -9.53 -18.25
C ALA A 397 -12.43 -8.90 -17.01
N GLU A 398 -13.77 -8.84 -16.97
CA GLU A 398 -14.53 -8.30 -15.84
C GLU A 398 -14.39 -9.16 -14.59
N ASP A 399 -14.43 -10.49 -14.73
CA ASP A 399 -14.26 -11.42 -13.61
C ASP A 399 -12.86 -11.38 -13.07
N LEU A 400 -11.84 -11.25 -13.93
CA LEU A 400 -10.45 -11.04 -13.52
C LEU A 400 -10.29 -9.77 -12.68
N VAL A 401 -10.83 -8.64 -13.14
CA VAL A 401 -10.78 -7.36 -12.39
C VAL A 401 -11.52 -7.47 -11.07
N ARG A 402 -12.69 -8.12 -11.05
CA ARG A 402 -13.51 -8.29 -9.85
C ARG A 402 -12.79 -9.16 -8.81
N ASN A 403 -12.22 -10.28 -9.24
CA ASN A 403 -11.47 -11.19 -8.36
C ASN A 403 -10.23 -10.50 -7.78
N ILE A 404 -9.45 -9.84 -8.63
CA ILE A 404 -8.25 -9.10 -8.18
C ILE A 404 -8.62 -7.97 -7.23
N LYS A 405 -9.67 -7.18 -7.54
CA LYS A 405 -10.14 -6.13 -6.62
C LYS A 405 -10.67 -6.71 -5.32
N GLY A 406 -11.39 -7.83 -5.36
CA GLY A 406 -11.87 -8.56 -4.19
C GLY A 406 -10.72 -9.01 -3.31
N ASP A 407 -9.73 -9.66 -3.89
CA ASP A 407 -8.55 -10.15 -3.17
C ASP A 407 -7.64 -9.03 -2.65
N LEU A 408 -7.49 -7.94 -3.40
CA LEU A 408 -6.71 -6.78 -2.95
C LEU A 408 -7.37 -5.98 -1.83
N SER A 409 -8.72 -5.97 -1.78
CA SER A 409 -9.49 -5.10 -0.87
C SER A 409 -10.01 -5.79 0.38
N SER A 410 -9.92 -7.13 0.48
CA SER A 410 -10.47 -7.87 1.60
C SER A 410 -9.70 -7.61 2.91
N ASP A 411 -10.42 -7.14 3.94
CA ASP A 411 -9.96 -7.29 5.33
C ASP A 411 -9.85 -8.81 5.59
N GLU A 412 -8.70 -9.30 6.06
CA GLU A 412 -8.50 -10.73 6.33
C GLU A 412 -8.93 -11.12 7.73
N ILE A 413 -9.37 -12.35 7.88
CA ILE A 413 -9.69 -12.98 9.15
C ILE A 413 -8.74 -14.14 9.43
N PHE A 414 -8.44 -14.36 10.70
CA PHE A 414 -7.59 -15.45 11.17
C PHE A 414 -8.44 -16.46 11.91
N VAL A 415 -8.50 -17.68 11.37
CA VAL A 415 -9.32 -18.78 11.92
C VAL A 415 -8.39 -19.92 12.29
N PHE A 416 -8.64 -20.54 13.44
CA PHE A 416 -7.80 -21.60 13.97
C PHE A 416 -8.37 -22.99 13.62
N THR A 417 -7.50 -23.94 13.32
CA THR A 417 -7.85 -25.35 13.36
C THR A 417 -7.93 -25.83 14.81
N PRO A 418 -8.57 -26.96 15.10
CA PRO A 418 -8.56 -27.56 16.45
C PRO A 418 -7.14 -27.87 16.99
N ASN A 419 -6.17 -28.04 16.10
CA ASN A 419 -4.76 -28.26 16.45
C ASN A 419 -4.00 -26.95 16.74
N GLY A 420 -4.63 -25.80 16.55
CA GLY A 420 -4.01 -24.48 16.77
C GLY A 420 -3.34 -23.86 15.53
N ASP A 421 -3.40 -24.52 14.35
CA ASP A 421 -2.87 -23.93 13.12
C ASP A 421 -3.75 -22.76 12.68
N ILE A 422 -3.11 -21.71 12.21
CA ILE A 422 -3.80 -20.50 11.74
C ILE A 422 -4.02 -20.58 10.23
N LYS A 423 -5.26 -20.33 9.80
CA LYS A 423 -5.63 -20.12 8.39
C LYS A 423 -6.09 -18.68 8.19
N THR A 424 -5.50 -18.01 7.21
CA THR A 424 -5.88 -16.67 6.81
C THR A 424 -6.89 -16.74 5.69
N LEU A 425 -8.01 -16.05 5.85
CA LEU A 425 -9.12 -16.02 4.89
C LEU A 425 -9.59 -14.58 4.68
N PRO A 426 -10.19 -14.26 3.51
CA PRO A 426 -10.82 -12.97 3.31
C PRO A 426 -12.01 -12.76 4.26
N SER A 427 -12.25 -11.51 4.65
CA SER A 427 -13.41 -11.17 5.49
C SER A 427 -14.71 -11.52 4.77
N GLY A 428 -15.59 -12.22 5.47
CA GLY A 428 -16.82 -12.76 4.92
C GLY A 428 -16.71 -14.20 4.44
N ALA A 429 -15.52 -14.80 4.46
CA ALA A 429 -15.30 -16.20 4.16
C ALA A 429 -16.16 -17.10 5.04
N THR A 430 -16.64 -18.19 4.47
CA THR A 430 -17.50 -19.18 5.10
C THR A 430 -16.69 -20.37 5.65
N VAL A 431 -17.33 -21.26 6.35
CA VAL A 431 -16.71 -22.52 6.80
C VAL A 431 -16.31 -23.43 5.61
N ILE A 432 -16.91 -23.23 4.42
CA ILE A 432 -16.51 -23.93 3.19
C ILE A 432 -15.15 -23.42 2.73
N ASP A 433 -14.96 -22.10 2.68
CA ASP A 433 -13.69 -21.47 2.31
C ASP A 433 -12.56 -21.93 3.24
N PHE A 434 -12.85 -22.07 4.53
CA PHE A 434 -11.91 -22.59 5.51
C PHE A 434 -11.55 -24.07 5.24
N ALA A 435 -12.52 -24.92 4.88
CA ALA A 435 -12.27 -26.32 4.58
C ALA A 435 -11.34 -26.50 3.37
N TYR A 436 -11.53 -25.68 2.34
CA TYR A 436 -10.65 -25.67 1.16
C TYR A 436 -9.28 -25.04 1.45
N ALA A 437 -9.20 -24.05 2.33
CA ALA A 437 -7.93 -23.48 2.78
C ALA A 437 -7.08 -24.45 3.61
N ILE A 438 -7.69 -25.48 4.20
CA ILE A 438 -6.95 -26.58 4.81
C ILE A 438 -6.36 -27.45 3.71
N HIS A 439 -7.21 -28.02 2.85
CA HIS A 439 -6.84 -28.84 1.71
C HIS A 439 -8.08 -29.12 0.82
N SER A 440 -7.92 -29.16 -0.50
CA SER A 440 -9.02 -29.42 -1.44
C SER A 440 -9.74 -30.74 -1.15
N ALA A 441 -9.03 -31.80 -0.73
CA ALA A 441 -9.65 -33.05 -0.32
C ALA A 441 -10.54 -32.93 0.92
N VAL A 442 -10.25 -31.99 1.83
CA VAL A 442 -11.09 -31.71 3.01
C VAL A 442 -12.33 -30.95 2.56
N GLY A 443 -12.17 -29.89 1.75
CA GLY A 443 -13.28 -29.13 1.18
C GLY A 443 -14.25 -30.02 0.38
N ASN A 444 -13.73 -30.87 -0.51
CA ASN A 444 -14.55 -31.76 -1.34
C ASN A 444 -15.33 -32.83 -0.56
N ARG A 445 -14.94 -33.13 0.68
CA ARG A 445 -15.59 -34.13 1.54
C ARG A 445 -16.36 -33.49 2.70
N MET A 446 -16.43 -32.18 2.76
CA MET A 446 -17.08 -31.46 3.84
C MET A 446 -18.58 -31.74 3.89
N THR A 447 -19.09 -32.10 5.04
CA THR A 447 -20.53 -32.31 5.31
C THR A 447 -21.10 -31.29 6.30
N GLY A 448 -20.25 -30.61 7.05
CA GLY A 448 -20.61 -29.62 8.03
C GLY A 448 -19.40 -29.06 8.74
N ALA A 449 -19.62 -28.15 9.68
CA ALA A 449 -18.56 -27.58 10.52
C ALA A 449 -19.07 -27.29 11.93
N LYS A 450 -18.12 -27.24 12.87
CA LYS A 450 -18.32 -26.68 14.20
C LYS A 450 -17.43 -25.46 14.36
N VAL A 451 -18.00 -24.40 14.89
CA VAL A 451 -17.26 -23.20 15.26
C VAL A 451 -17.33 -23.03 16.76
N ASN A 452 -16.17 -22.95 17.42
CA ASN A 452 -16.05 -22.92 18.89
C ASN A 452 -16.85 -24.03 19.57
N GLY A 453 -16.80 -25.24 18.99
CA GLY A 453 -17.48 -26.44 19.48
C GLY A 453 -18.99 -26.56 19.15
N LYS A 454 -19.60 -25.55 18.49
CA LYS A 454 -21.02 -25.54 18.12
C LYS A 454 -21.19 -25.80 16.62
N ILE A 455 -22.13 -26.67 16.24
CA ILE A 455 -22.48 -26.88 14.83
C ILE A 455 -23.06 -25.59 14.25
N VAL A 456 -22.60 -25.21 13.08
CA VAL A 456 -23.04 -24.00 12.35
C VAL A 456 -23.48 -24.37 10.93
N PRO A 457 -24.34 -23.53 10.29
CA PRO A 457 -24.66 -23.68 8.87
C PRO A 457 -23.42 -23.59 7.99
N ILE A 458 -23.42 -24.25 6.84
CA ILE A 458 -22.30 -24.23 5.89
C ILE A 458 -22.03 -22.84 5.29
N THR A 459 -23.04 -21.94 5.34
CA THR A 459 -22.94 -20.53 4.92
C THR A 459 -22.51 -19.61 6.07
N TYR A 460 -22.14 -20.15 7.23
CA TYR A 460 -21.70 -19.36 8.37
C TYR A 460 -20.42 -18.58 8.01
N LYS A 461 -20.46 -17.26 8.20
CA LYS A 461 -19.32 -16.37 7.96
C LYS A 461 -18.42 -16.35 9.19
N LEU A 462 -17.20 -16.80 9.00
CA LEU A 462 -16.18 -16.90 10.04
C LEU A 462 -15.70 -15.51 10.52
N LYS A 463 -15.24 -15.46 11.76
CA LYS A 463 -14.67 -14.28 12.41
C LYS A 463 -13.25 -14.58 12.91
N THR A 464 -12.44 -13.54 12.98
CA THR A 464 -11.09 -13.67 13.57
C THR A 464 -11.14 -14.20 15.00
N GLY A 465 -10.30 -15.19 15.28
CA GLY A 465 -10.17 -15.81 16.60
C GLY A 465 -11.07 -17.03 16.83
N GLU A 466 -11.92 -17.40 15.87
CA GLU A 466 -12.76 -18.60 15.97
C GLU A 466 -11.95 -19.87 15.67
N ILE A 467 -12.30 -20.96 16.37
CA ILE A 467 -11.77 -22.29 16.12
C ILE A 467 -12.79 -23.03 15.26
N CYS A 468 -12.39 -23.43 14.05
CA CYS A 468 -13.27 -24.12 13.10
C CYS A 468 -12.83 -25.58 12.92
N GLU A 469 -13.73 -26.52 13.22
CA GLU A 469 -13.57 -27.96 12.99
C GLU A 469 -14.41 -28.37 11.79
N VAL A 470 -13.78 -28.89 10.73
CA VAL A 470 -14.47 -29.38 9.53
C VAL A 470 -14.89 -30.82 9.68
N LEU A 471 -16.18 -31.08 9.49
CA LEU A 471 -16.73 -32.43 9.49
C LEU A 471 -16.72 -32.97 8.06
N THR A 472 -16.09 -34.14 7.83
CA THR A 472 -15.95 -34.75 6.50
C THR A 472 -16.62 -36.10 6.43
N SER A 473 -17.06 -36.51 5.22
CA SER A 473 -17.57 -37.84 4.91
C SER A 473 -16.67 -38.57 3.94
N ASN A 474 -16.53 -39.89 4.13
CA ASN A 474 -15.82 -40.73 3.18
C ASN A 474 -16.69 -41.28 2.03
N GLN A 475 -17.99 -40.88 1.98
CA GLN A 475 -18.92 -41.32 0.93
C GLN A 475 -18.67 -40.53 -0.36
N PRO A 476 -18.46 -41.20 -1.52
CA PRO A 476 -18.28 -40.48 -2.80
C PRO A 476 -19.50 -39.59 -3.14
N GLY A 477 -19.25 -38.37 -3.63
CA GLY A 477 -20.30 -37.47 -4.09
C GLY A 477 -20.96 -36.61 -2.99
N LYS A 478 -20.60 -36.76 -1.72
CA LYS A 478 -21.05 -35.85 -0.66
C LYS A 478 -20.01 -34.73 -0.44
N GLY A 479 -20.38 -33.53 -0.84
CA GLY A 479 -19.59 -32.31 -0.63
C GLY A 479 -20.44 -31.05 -0.88
N PRO A 480 -19.96 -29.88 -0.48
CA PRO A 480 -20.67 -28.63 -0.68
C PRO A 480 -20.71 -28.22 -2.16
N SER A 481 -21.74 -27.46 -2.58
CA SER A 481 -21.76 -26.83 -3.88
C SER A 481 -20.67 -25.75 -3.98
N ARG A 482 -20.00 -25.65 -5.12
CA ARG A 482 -18.99 -24.61 -5.40
C ARG A 482 -19.56 -23.19 -5.34
N ASP A 483 -20.85 -23.03 -5.68
CA ASP A 483 -21.54 -21.74 -5.68
C ASP A 483 -21.67 -21.10 -4.29
N LEU A 484 -21.37 -21.86 -3.23
CA LEU A 484 -21.43 -21.41 -1.85
C LEU A 484 -20.08 -20.94 -1.30
N SER A 485 -19.02 -21.05 -2.09
CA SER A 485 -17.67 -20.55 -1.74
C SER A 485 -17.51 -19.10 -2.14
N LEU A 486 -16.92 -18.27 -1.25
CA LEU A 486 -16.57 -16.87 -1.55
C LEU A 486 -15.29 -16.79 -2.39
N ILE A 487 -14.44 -17.81 -2.30
CA ILE A 487 -13.09 -17.86 -2.91
C ILE A 487 -13.14 -18.55 -4.28
N HIS A 488 -14.27 -18.76 -4.93
CA HIS A 488 -14.43 -19.38 -6.24
C HIS A 488 -13.33 -20.42 -6.55
N ILE A 489 -13.56 -21.65 -6.10
CA ILE A 489 -12.63 -22.76 -6.27
C ILE A 489 -12.82 -23.41 -7.65
#